data_ec69b091890368cd921782a4eab069f2
#
_entry.id   ec69b091890368cd921782a4eab069f2
#
_cell.length_a   1.000
_cell.length_b   1.000
_cell.length_c   1.000
_cell.angle_alpha   90.00
_cell.angle_beta   90.00
_cell.angle_gamma   90.00
#
_symmetry.space_group_name_H-M   'P 1'
#
loop_
_entity.id
_entity.type
_entity.pdbx_description
1 polymer ?
#
loop_
_entity_poly.entity_id
_entity_poly.type
_entity_poly.pdbx_seq_one_letter_code
_entity_poly.pdbx_strand_id
1 'polypeptide(L)'
;MASGKLIPALALSLFTILARADALQDAAAAVLRKDYPAAVRLLEPLARAGQAQAQVRLGTLYYHGHGVRESDALALQWFERAARQGLAEAQFHLANMYAYGLASMDAGQDAQRVAAQWYFEAARQGHAEAQYSLGILFLTGGGVTPSVTEARKWIERAAAQGHADARAYLDGPAR
;
A
#
# COMPACT_ATOMS: atom_id res chain seq x y z
N MET A 1 39.40 2.76 38.11
CA MET A 1 39.21 1.81 37.00
C MET A 1 37.74 1.71 36.67
N ALA A 2 37.28 2.44 35.68
CA ALA A 2 35.88 2.43 35.26
C ALA A 2 35.72 1.32 34.22
N SER A 3 35.05 0.23 34.61
CA SER A 3 34.70 -0.88 33.71
C SER A 3 33.51 -0.46 32.85
N GLY A 4 33.79 0.09 31.67
CA GLY A 4 32.79 0.36 30.65
C GLY A 4 32.26 -0.95 30.12
N LYS A 5 31.05 -1.34 30.53
CA LYS A 5 30.33 -2.49 29.94
C LYS A 5 29.99 -2.16 28.50
N LEU A 6 30.73 -2.70 27.54
CA LEU A 6 30.36 -2.71 26.12
C LEU A 6 29.03 -3.44 26.01
N ILE A 7 27.96 -2.71 25.68
CA ILE A 7 26.69 -3.34 25.26
C ILE A 7 26.98 -4.01 23.92
N PRO A 8 26.77 -5.33 23.79
CA PRO A 8 27.06 -6.00 22.53
C PRO A 8 26.16 -5.47 21.41
N ALA A 9 26.72 -5.27 20.22
CA ALA A 9 26.04 -4.68 19.05
C ALA A 9 24.68 -5.35 18.73
N LEU A 10 24.51 -6.64 19.07
CA LEU A 10 23.25 -7.38 18.97
C LEU A 10 22.17 -6.83 19.91
N ALA A 11 22.53 -6.43 21.14
CA ALA A 11 21.55 -5.87 22.09
C ALA A 11 21.06 -4.48 21.65
N LEU A 12 21.95 -3.69 21.02
CA LEU A 12 21.59 -2.37 20.50
C LEU A 12 20.65 -2.48 19.29
N SER A 13 20.84 -3.51 18.43
CA SER A 13 19.98 -3.75 17.27
C SER A 13 18.59 -4.25 17.67
N LEU A 14 18.50 -5.13 18.65
CA LEU A 14 17.22 -5.60 19.20
C LEU A 14 16.43 -4.45 19.86
N PHE A 15 17.08 -3.61 20.62
CA PHE A 15 16.45 -2.46 21.29
C PHE A 15 15.89 -1.46 20.26
N THR A 16 16.65 -1.20 19.19
CA THR A 16 16.18 -0.29 18.11
C THR A 16 15.03 -0.88 17.30
N ILE A 17 14.99 -2.20 17.11
CA ILE A 17 13.88 -2.88 16.42
C ILE A 17 12.61 -2.84 17.27
N LEU A 18 12.70 -3.13 18.58
CA LEU A 18 11.56 -3.02 19.51
C LEU A 18 11.02 -1.59 19.56
N ALA A 19 11.88 -0.60 19.76
CA ALA A 19 11.46 0.80 19.83
C ALA A 19 10.78 1.29 18.53
N ARG A 20 11.19 0.76 17.37
CA ARG A 20 10.54 1.05 16.08
C ARG A 20 9.18 0.37 15.94
N ALA A 21 9.02 -0.85 16.47
CA ALA A 21 7.74 -1.54 16.48
C ALA A 21 6.73 -0.81 17.39
N ASP A 22 7.16 -0.39 18.58
CA ASP A 22 6.34 0.38 19.51
C ASP A 22 5.88 1.71 18.89
N ALA A 23 6.78 2.46 18.25
CA ALA A 23 6.43 3.72 17.60
C ALA A 23 5.43 3.55 16.45
N LEU A 24 5.47 2.43 15.71
CA LEU A 24 4.49 2.15 14.66
C LEU A 24 3.12 1.80 15.25
N GLN A 25 3.07 1.11 16.38
CA GLN A 25 1.84 0.82 17.12
C GLN A 25 1.25 2.10 17.73
N ASP A 26 2.08 2.94 18.32
CA ASP A 26 1.65 4.25 18.85
C ASP A 26 1.07 5.15 17.76
N ALA A 27 1.69 5.15 16.59
CA ALA A 27 1.15 5.87 15.43
C ALA A 27 -0.21 5.32 15.01
N ALA A 28 -0.38 3.98 14.97
CA ALA A 28 -1.67 3.37 14.67
C ALA A 28 -2.73 3.74 15.72
N ALA A 29 -2.37 3.72 16.99
CA ALA A 29 -3.26 4.14 18.08
C ALA A 29 -3.64 5.62 17.98
N ALA A 30 -2.72 6.49 17.56
CA ALA A 30 -3.00 7.90 17.30
C ALA A 30 -4.01 8.07 16.14
N VAL A 31 -3.86 7.32 15.04
CA VAL A 31 -4.83 7.31 13.94
C VAL A 31 -6.22 6.88 14.41
N LEU A 32 -6.32 5.82 15.23
CA LEU A 32 -7.60 5.34 15.76
C LEU A 32 -8.29 6.38 16.65
N ARG A 33 -7.53 7.17 17.41
CA ARG A 33 -8.05 8.29 18.20
C ARG A 33 -8.28 9.56 17.39
N LYS A 34 -8.02 9.54 16.08
CA LYS A 34 -8.05 10.69 15.16
C LYS A 34 -7.06 11.81 15.54
N ASP A 35 -6.03 11.49 16.33
CA ASP A 35 -4.91 12.39 16.61
C ASP A 35 -3.89 12.30 15.47
N TYR A 36 -4.30 12.78 14.31
CA TYR A 36 -3.49 12.70 13.10
C TYR A 36 -2.19 13.49 13.18
N PRO A 37 -2.11 14.67 13.82
CA PRO A 37 -0.83 15.35 14.01
C PRO A 37 0.17 14.53 14.83
N ALA A 38 -0.29 13.80 15.85
CA ALA A 38 0.58 12.89 16.60
C ALA A 38 1.02 11.70 15.74
N ALA A 39 0.10 11.12 14.94
CA ALA A 39 0.41 10.04 14.02
C ALA A 39 1.50 10.46 13.02
N VAL A 40 1.39 11.65 12.41
CA VAL A 40 2.39 12.19 11.48
C VAL A 40 3.77 12.31 12.15
N ARG A 41 3.83 12.91 13.34
CA ARG A 41 5.10 13.07 14.09
C ARG A 41 5.79 11.73 14.37
N LEU A 42 5.02 10.68 14.66
CA LEU A 42 5.54 9.34 14.93
C LEU A 42 5.97 8.62 13.64
N LEU A 43 5.19 8.75 12.56
CA LEU A 43 5.44 8.04 11.30
C LEU A 43 6.60 8.65 10.50
N GLU A 44 6.75 9.98 10.51
CA GLU A 44 7.71 10.66 9.65
C GLU A 44 9.16 10.17 9.83
N PRO A 45 9.72 10.05 11.05
CA PRO A 45 11.07 9.53 11.24
C PRO A 45 11.20 8.06 10.81
N LEU A 46 10.17 7.24 11.01
CA LEU A 46 10.16 5.84 10.60
C LEU A 46 10.11 5.70 9.08
N ALA A 47 9.27 6.49 8.41
CA ALA A 47 9.15 6.51 6.96
C ALA A 47 10.43 6.99 6.28
N ARG A 48 11.07 8.04 6.84
CA ARG A 48 12.38 8.53 6.38
C ARG A 48 13.49 7.51 6.59
N ALA A 49 13.41 6.70 7.66
CA ALA A 49 14.32 5.59 7.90
C ALA A 49 14.08 4.37 7.00
N GLY A 50 13.12 4.44 6.06
CA GLY A 50 12.85 3.41 5.07
C GLY A 50 11.84 2.35 5.49
N GLN A 51 11.16 2.49 6.63
CA GLN A 51 10.18 1.50 7.07
C GLN A 51 8.93 1.53 6.17
N ALA A 52 8.71 0.49 5.37
CA ALA A 52 7.66 0.44 4.35
C ALA A 52 6.25 0.66 4.92
N GLN A 53 5.92 0.06 6.07
CA GLN A 53 4.63 0.25 6.73
C GLN A 53 4.40 1.70 7.17
N ALA A 54 5.43 2.37 7.68
CA ALA A 54 5.34 3.78 8.04
C ALA A 54 5.17 4.67 6.80
N GLN A 55 5.83 4.32 5.69
CA GLN A 55 5.69 5.02 4.41
C GLN A 55 4.26 4.93 3.88
N VAL A 56 3.63 3.75 3.89
CA VAL A 56 2.23 3.60 3.47
C VAL A 56 1.31 4.44 4.34
N ARG A 57 1.43 4.32 5.67
CA ARG A 57 0.56 5.07 6.59
C ARG A 57 0.73 6.57 6.42
N LEU A 58 1.97 7.06 6.26
CA LEU A 58 2.24 8.47 6.02
C LEU A 58 1.70 8.93 4.66
N GLY A 59 1.85 8.11 3.62
CA GLY A 59 1.25 8.35 2.30
C GLY A 59 -0.26 8.49 2.38
N THR A 60 -0.92 7.61 3.13
CA THR A 60 -2.38 7.67 3.35
C THR A 60 -2.81 8.95 4.08
N LEU A 61 -2.02 9.41 5.07
CA LEU A 61 -2.30 10.69 5.76
C LEU A 61 -2.18 11.89 4.81
N TYR A 62 -1.18 11.90 3.92
CA TYR A 62 -1.06 12.93 2.89
C TYR A 62 -2.18 12.86 1.84
N TYR A 63 -2.59 11.65 1.43
CA TYR A 63 -3.67 11.45 0.47
C TYR A 63 -5.01 11.99 0.95
N HIS A 64 -5.29 11.86 2.27
CA HIS A 64 -6.55 12.33 2.87
C HIS A 64 -6.44 13.71 3.56
N GLY A 65 -5.28 14.33 3.60
CA GLY A 65 -5.08 15.57 4.34
C GLY A 65 -5.24 15.43 5.86
N HIS A 66 -5.00 14.23 6.40
CA HIS A 66 -5.15 13.96 7.82
C HIS A 66 -3.93 14.37 8.62
N GLY A 67 -4.04 15.45 9.40
CA GLY A 67 -2.96 16.00 10.22
C GLY A 67 -1.85 16.72 9.44
N VAL A 68 -1.96 16.74 8.13
CA VAL A 68 -1.10 17.43 7.16
C VAL A 68 -1.97 18.02 6.07
N ARG A 69 -1.42 18.96 5.28
CA ARG A 69 -2.10 19.41 4.08
C ARG A 69 -2.16 18.26 3.08
N GLU A 70 -3.33 18.04 2.49
CA GLU A 70 -3.54 17.07 1.40
C GLU A 70 -2.55 17.28 0.25
N SER A 71 -1.96 16.18 -0.22
CA SER A 71 -0.99 16.21 -1.30
C SER A 71 -0.85 14.84 -1.97
N ASP A 72 -1.45 14.70 -3.16
CA ASP A 72 -1.28 13.51 -3.99
C ASP A 72 0.20 13.27 -4.36
N ALA A 73 0.94 14.34 -4.61
CA ALA A 73 2.35 14.24 -4.96
C ALA A 73 3.21 13.64 -3.82
N LEU A 74 2.96 14.03 -2.56
CA LEU A 74 3.65 13.45 -1.42
C LEU A 74 3.14 12.03 -1.11
N ALA A 75 1.84 11.77 -1.24
CA ALA A 75 1.28 10.44 -1.11
C ALA A 75 1.91 9.48 -2.13
N LEU A 76 1.98 9.88 -3.41
CA LEU A 76 2.62 9.12 -4.48
C LEU A 76 4.07 8.77 -4.14
N GLN A 77 4.88 9.74 -3.71
CA GLN A 77 6.27 9.51 -3.35
C GLN A 77 6.43 8.47 -2.23
N TRP A 78 5.57 8.52 -1.21
CA TRP A 78 5.61 7.57 -0.10
C TRP A 78 5.14 6.18 -0.53
N PHE A 79 4.06 6.09 -1.31
CA PHE A 79 3.59 4.80 -1.85
C PHE A 79 4.61 4.17 -2.80
N GLU A 80 5.26 4.95 -3.66
CA GLU A 80 6.33 4.44 -4.52
C GLU A 80 7.49 3.84 -3.74
N ARG A 81 7.96 4.53 -2.68
CA ARG A 81 9.06 4.03 -1.85
C ARG A 81 8.71 2.69 -1.19
N ALA A 82 7.50 2.56 -0.67
CA ALA A 82 7.03 1.33 -0.04
C ALA A 82 6.74 0.21 -1.06
N ALA A 83 6.16 0.55 -2.23
CA ALA A 83 5.87 -0.40 -3.31
C ALA A 83 7.13 -1.02 -3.88
N ARG A 84 8.19 -0.24 -4.04
CA ARG A 84 9.51 -0.73 -4.48
C ARG A 84 10.17 -1.68 -3.45
N GLN A 85 9.78 -1.63 -2.19
CA GLN A 85 10.17 -2.60 -1.17
C GLN A 85 9.31 -3.88 -1.19
N GLY A 86 8.34 -3.97 -2.10
CA GLY A 86 7.51 -5.14 -2.29
C GLY A 86 6.23 -5.18 -1.42
N LEU A 87 5.90 -4.13 -0.67
CA LEU A 87 4.72 -4.13 0.18
C LEU A 87 3.43 -4.08 -0.66
N ALA A 88 2.62 -5.14 -0.60
CA ALA A 88 1.42 -5.30 -1.42
C ALA A 88 0.39 -4.16 -1.25
N GLU A 89 0.18 -3.69 -0.01
CA GLU A 89 -0.68 -2.56 0.29
C GLU A 89 -0.21 -1.28 -0.42
N ALA A 90 1.10 -1.02 -0.43
CA ALA A 90 1.68 0.12 -1.13
C ALA A 90 1.53 0.01 -2.65
N GLN A 91 1.74 -1.19 -3.19
CA GLN A 91 1.57 -1.48 -4.63
C GLN A 91 0.12 -1.26 -5.05
N PHE A 92 -0.84 -1.65 -4.23
CA PHE A 92 -2.26 -1.38 -4.47
C PHE A 92 -2.57 0.12 -4.46
N HIS A 93 -2.09 0.87 -3.46
CA HIS A 93 -2.28 2.33 -3.42
C HIS A 93 -1.63 3.02 -4.62
N LEU A 94 -0.42 2.61 -4.98
CA LEU A 94 0.28 3.14 -6.16
C LEU A 94 -0.49 2.86 -7.45
N ALA A 95 -1.03 1.65 -7.60
CA ALA A 95 -1.89 1.30 -8.73
C ALA A 95 -3.12 2.22 -8.83
N ASN A 96 -3.77 2.50 -7.70
CA ASN A 96 -4.90 3.43 -7.64
C ASN A 96 -4.50 4.85 -8.09
N MET A 97 -3.33 5.34 -7.65
CA MET A 97 -2.85 6.68 -8.04
C MET A 97 -2.72 6.79 -9.57
N TYR A 98 -2.20 5.76 -10.23
CA TYR A 98 -2.12 5.71 -11.70
C TYR A 98 -3.49 5.53 -12.35
N ALA A 99 -4.32 4.62 -11.84
CA ALA A 99 -5.64 4.33 -12.40
C ALA A 99 -6.58 5.55 -12.40
N TYR A 100 -6.47 6.39 -11.37
CA TYR A 100 -7.28 7.60 -11.22
C TYR A 100 -6.63 8.87 -11.79
N GLY A 101 -5.46 8.76 -12.43
CA GLY A 101 -4.78 9.89 -13.04
C GLY A 101 -4.17 10.89 -12.03
N LEU A 102 -3.93 10.45 -10.79
CA LEU A 102 -3.32 11.27 -9.73
C LEU A 102 -1.79 11.25 -9.78
N ALA A 103 -1.21 10.33 -10.55
CA ALA A 103 0.23 10.23 -10.77
C ALA A 103 0.60 10.89 -12.11
N SER A 104 1.63 11.75 -12.09
CA SER A 104 2.19 12.29 -13.32
C SER A 104 2.88 11.19 -14.13
N MET A 105 2.66 11.20 -15.45
CA MET A 105 3.23 10.22 -16.37
C MET A 105 4.21 10.91 -17.32
N ASP A 106 5.26 10.18 -17.67
CA ASP A 106 6.15 10.59 -18.75
C ASP A 106 5.43 10.49 -20.10
N ALA A 107 5.82 11.33 -21.06
CA ALA A 107 5.23 11.33 -22.39
C ALA A 107 5.34 9.94 -23.04
N GLY A 108 4.20 9.39 -23.47
CA GLY A 108 4.11 8.08 -24.13
C GLY A 108 3.89 6.88 -23.20
N GLN A 109 3.84 7.07 -21.89
CA GLN A 109 3.45 6.00 -20.98
C GLN A 109 1.93 5.91 -20.85
N ASP A 110 1.43 4.68 -20.71
CA ASP A 110 0.01 4.38 -20.48
C ASP A 110 -0.23 4.15 -18.98
N ALA A 111 -0.90 5.10 -18.33
CA ALA A 111 -1.20 5.06 -16.90
C ALA A 111 -1.99 3.80 -16.51
N GLN A 112 -2.92 3.36 -17.37
CA GLN A 112 -3.71 2.15 -17.14
C GLN A 112 -2.82 0.90 -17.17
N ARG A 113 -1.85 0.84 -18.06
CA ARG A 113 -0.89 -0.27 -18.10
C ARG A 113 0.00 -0.30 -16.86
N VAL A 114 0.48 0.87 -16.41
CA VAL A 114 1.28 0.97 -15.18
C VAL A 114 0.44 0.57 -13.96
N ALA A 115 -0.80 1.03 -13.88
CA ALA A 115 -1.73 0.63 -12.82
C ALA A 115 -1.94 -0.90 -12.80
N ALA A 116 -2.19 -1.50 -13.97
CA ALA A 116 -2.38 -2.94 -14.10
C ALA A 116 -1.16 -3.74 -13.62
N GLN A 117 0.06 -3.28 -13.91
CA GLN A 117 1.29 -3.91 -13.43
C GLN A 117 1.37 -3.90 -11.90
N TRP A 118 1.10 -2.76 -11.26
CA TRP A 118 1.14 -2.65 -9.80
C TRP A 118 0.01 -3.44 -9.13
N TYR A 119 -1.20 -3.44 -9.69
CA TYR A 119 -2.28 -4.33 -9.22
C TYR A 119 -1.87 -5.80 -9.32
N PHE A 120 -1.23 -6.20 -10.41
CA PHE A 120 -0.76 -7.57 -10.58
C PHE A 120 0.26 -7.96 -9.51
N GLU A 121 1.24 -7.09 -9.21
CA GLU A 121 2.23 -7.35 -8.15
C GLU A 121 1.59 -7.48 -6.76
N ALA A 122 0.62 -6.63 -6.42
CA ALA A 122 -0.12 -6.74 -5.17
C ALA A 122 -1.03 -7.99 -5.14
N ALA A 123 -1.72 -8.28 -6.23
CA ALA A 123 -2.62 -9.43 -6.37
C ALA A 123 -1.90 -10.77 -6.21
N ARG A 124 -0.69 -10.88 -6.77
CA ARG A 124 0.16 -12.07 -6.62
C ARG A 124 0.55 -12.35 -5.18
N GLN A 125 0.65 -11.32 -4.35
CA GLN A 125 0.93 -11.43 -2.92
C GLN A 125 -0.32 -11.70 -2.09
N GLY A 126 -1.49 -11.84 -2.72
CA GLY A 126 -2.74 -12.15 -2.03
C GLY A 126 -3.56 -10.94 -1.62
N HIS A 127 -3.22 -9.71 -2.03
CA HIS A 127 -4.02 -8.53 -1.70
C HIS A 127 -5.41 -8.61 -2.35
N ALA A 128 -6.47 -8.79 -1.55
CA ALA A 128 -7.81 -9.10 -2.04
C ALA A 128 -8.40 -8.00 -2.94
N GLU A 129 -8.25 -6.72 -2.53
CA GLU A 129 -8.71 -5.56 -3.31
C GLU A 129 -7.98 -5.48 -4.67
N ALA A 130 -6.66 -5.76 -4.67
CA ALA A 130 -5.89 -5.76 -5.91
C ALA A 130 -6.26 -6.92 -6.83
N GLN A 131 -6.60 -8.09 -6.27
CA GLN A 131 -7.10 -9.23 -7.05
C GLN A 131 -8.42 -8.90 -7.71
N TYR A 132 -9.36 -8.27 -6.99
CA TYR A 132 -10.62 -7.84 -7.56
C TYR A 132 -10.41 -6.77 -8.64
N SER A 133 -9.63 -5.73 -8.34
CA SER A 133 -9.31 -4.65 -9.29
C SER A 133 -8.69 -5.19 -10.58
N LEU A 134 -7.71 -6.10 -10.46
CA LEU A 134 -7.09 -6.75 -11.62
C LEU A 134 -8.10 -7.58 -12.42
N GLY A 135 -9.01 -8.29 -11.76
CA GLY A 135 -10.10 -9.00 -12.40
C GLY A 135 -10.99 -8.08 -13.24
N ILE A 136 -11.34 -6.91 -12.70
CA ILE A 136 -12.11 -5.89 -13.43
C ILE A 136 -11.32 -5.36 -14.62
N LEU A 137 -10.01 -5.13 -14.50
CA LEU A 137 -9.18 -4.72 -15.63
C LEU A 137 -9.17 -5.75 -16.77
N PHE A 138 -9.15 -7.05 -16.44
CA PHE A 138 -9.28 -8.10 -17.46
C PHE A 138 -10.66 -8.16 -18.11
N LEU A 139 -11.73 -7.72 -17.45
CA LEU A 139 -13.06 -7.60 -18.07
C LEU A 139 -13.15 -6.40 -19.01
N THR A 140 -12.54 -5.28 -18.63
CA THR A 140 -12.69 -4.00 -19.33
C THR A 140 -11.59 -3.70 -20.36
N GLY A 141 -10.45 -4.39 -20.26
CA GLY A 141 -9.29 -4.10 -21.10
C GLY A 141 -8.46 -2.90 -20.61
N GLY A 142 -8.60 -2.52 -19.35
CA GLY A 142 -7.85 -1.41 -18.75
C GLY A 142 -6.36 -1.73 -18.59
N GLY A 143 -5.53 -1.39 -19.57
CA GLY A 143 -4.08 -1.63 -19.54
C GLY A 143 -3.64 -3.08 -19.71
N VAL A 144 -4.57 -4.01 -19.89
CA VAL A 144 -4.33 -5.45 -20.15
C VAL A 144 -5.18 -5.93 -21.33
N THR A 145 -4.78 -7.04 -21.95
CA THR A 145 -5.62 -7.69 -22.95
C THR A 145 -6.85 -8.29 -22.27
N PRO A 146 -8.06 -7.98 -22.73
CA PRO A 146 -9.30 -8.52 -22.15
C PRO A 146 -9.31 -10.05 -22.11
N SER A 147 -9.73 -10.61 -20.99
CA SER A 147 -9.86 -12.06 -20.81
C SER A 147 -10.83 -12.38 -19.67
N VAL A 148 -12.01 -12.87 -20.02
CA VAL A 148 -13.02 -13.31 -19.03
C VAL A 148 -12.47 -14.44 -18.14
N THR A 149 -11.67 -15.32 -18.72
CA THR A 149 -11.06 -16.44 -17.98
C THR A 149 -10.09 -15.95 -16.91
N GLU A 150 -9.18 -15.01 -17.23
CA GLU A 150 -8.27 -14.44 -16.26
C GLU A 150 -9.02 -13.59 -15.24
N ALA A 151 -9.99 -12.76 -15.68
CA ALA A 151 -10.84 -11.98 -14.80
C ALA A 151 -11.48 -12.87 -13.73
N ARG A 152 -12.12 -13.96 -14.14
CA ARG A 152 -12.79 -14.88 -13.22
C ARG A 152 -11.83 -15.49 -12.21
N LYS A 153 -10.64 -15.92 -12.63
CA LYS A 153 -9.63 -16.47 -11.71
C LYS A 153 -9.23 -15.49 -10.60
N TRP A 154 -9.03 -14.22 -10.95
CA TRP A 154 -8.64 -13.21 -9.98
C TRP A 154 -9.79 -12.82 -9.06
N ILE A 155 -11.02 -12.69 -9.60
CA ILE A 155 -12.23 -12.41 -8.81
C ILE A 155 -12.54 -13.56 -7.85
N GLU A 156 -12.39 -14.82 -8.26
CA GLU A 156 -12.56 -16.00 -7.39
C GLU A 156 -11.57 -15.99 -6.22
N ARG A 157 -10.31 -15.61 -6.45
CA ARG A 157 -9.32 -15.48 -5.38
C ARG A 157 -9.69 -14.38 -4.37
N ALA A 158 -10.17 -13.23 -4.84
CA ALA A 158 -10.65 -12.16 -3.97
C ALA A 158 -11.89 -12.61 -3.17
N ALA A 159 -12.85 -13.25 -3.83
CA ALA A 159 -14.06 -13.77 -3.20
C ALA A 159 -13.76 -14.81 -2.11
N ALA A 160 -12.78 -15.69 -2.35
CA ALA A 160 -12.34 -16.68 -1.37
C ALA A 160 -11.76 -16.04 -0.09
N GLN A 161 -11.21 -14.82 -0.19
CA GLN A 161 -10.75 -14.03 0.96
C GLN A 161 -11.85 -13.17 1.59
N GLY A 162 -13.06 -13.22 1.08
CA GLY A 162 -14.22 -12.51 1.63
C GLY A 162 -14.50 -11.14 1.01
N HIS A 163 -13.84 -10.79 -0.11
CA HIS A 163 -14.12 -9.53 -0.81
C HIS A 163 -15.59 -9.50 -1.26
N ALA A 164 -16.37 -8.52 -0.77
CA ALA A 164 -17.81 -8.48 -0.95
C ALA A 164 -18.23 -8.34 -2.42
N ASP A 165 -17.62 -7.39 -3.15
CA ASP A 165 -17.96 -7.15 -4.56
C ASP A 165 -17.55 -8.32 -5.45
N ALA A 166 -16.45 -9.01 -5.11
CA ALA A 166 -16.04 -10.21 -5.83
C ALA A 166 -17.06 -11.37 -5.67
N ARG A 167 -17.58 -11.54 -4.46
CA ARG A 167 -18.67 -12.51 -4.22
C ARG A 167 -19.92 -12.12 -4.97
N ALA A 168 -20.35 -10.85 -4.86
CA ALA A 168 -21.53 -10.36 -5.55
C ALA A 168 -21.42 -10.52 -7.08
N TYR A 169 -20.23 -10.35 -7.65
CA TYR A 169 -19.98 -10.58 -9.07
C TYR A 169 -20.18 -12.06 -9.46
N LEU A 170 -19.69 -12.99 -8.64
CA LEU A 170 -19.76 -14.42 -8.90
C LEU A 170 -21.19 -15.00 -8.69
N ASP A 171 -21.93 -14.42 -7.73
CA ASP A 171 -23.32 -14.82 -7.42
C ASP A 171 -24.33 -14.21 -8.40
N GLY A 172 -23.91 -13.22 -9.20
CA GLY A 172 -24.74 -12.60 -10.22
C GLY A 172 -25.07 -13.55 -11.38
N PRO A 173 -26.12 -13.25 -12.15
CA PRO A 173 -26.47 -14.06 -13.33
C PRO A 173 -25.28 -14.10 -14.29
N ALA A 174 -24.97 -15.29 -14.79
CA ALA A 174 -23.88 -15.50 -15.75
C ALA A 174 -24.09 -14.59 -16.97
N ARG A 175 -23.18 -13.61 -17.14
CA ARG A 175 -23.17 -12.69 -18.27
C ARG A 175 -22.20 -13.16 -19.33
#